data_c31b6ec0175289ed563efab3221487f8
#
_entry.id   c31b6ec0175289ed563efab3221487f8
#
_cell.length_a   1.000
_cell.length_b   1.000
_cell.length_c   1.000
_cell.angle_alpha   90.00
_cell.angle_beta   90.00
_cell.angle_gamma   90.00
#
_symmetry.space_group_name_H-M   'P 1'
#
loop_
_entity.id
_entity.type
_entity.pdbx_description
1 polymer ?
#
loop_
_entity_poly.entity_id
_entity_poly.type
_entity_poly.pdbx_seq_one_letter_code
_entity_poly.pdbx_strand_id
1 'polypeptide(L)'
;MGMREILKGTVIYESGQKLNGLMMIMRGTAVVSFEGGSYELHSGDVIGLPDLIHKEANFRYVAKENLAVVDYPSKVSELKKFFKEHGEVVRYFQSSLFRQLNELLLHYKEVQTASDMMQDY
;
A
#
# COMPACT_ATOMS: atom_id res chain seq x y z
N MET A 1 8.16 -4.48 18.41
CA MET A 1 7.85 -3.28 17.66
C MET A 1 6.65 -2.58 18.28
N GLY A 2 6.76 -1.28 18.50
CA GLY A 2 5.67 -0.50 19.05
C GLY A 2 4.80 0.09 17.94
N MET A 3 3.59 0.47 18.31
CA MET A 3 2.73 1.25 17.45
C MET A 3 3.14 2.73 17.51
N ARG A 4 2.99 3.43 16.39
CA ARG A 4 3.10 4.87 16.37
C ARG A 4 1.91 5.48 15.66
N GLU A 5 1.68 6.76 15.92
CA GLU A 5 0.56 7.48 15.35
C GLU A 5 0.99 8.34 14.19
N ILE A 6 0.15 8.38 13.15
CA ILE A 6 0.28 9.28 12.01
C ILE A 6 -0.97 10.13 11.96
N LEU A 7 -0.80 11.44 11.96
CA LEU A 7 -1.94 12.37 12.00
C LEU A 7 -2.64 12.45 10.65
N LYS A 8 -3.95 12.64 10.71
CA LYS A 8 -4.80 12.90 9.53
C LYS A 8 -4.18 13.98 8.65
N GLY A 9 -4.17 13.75 7.35
CA GLY A 9 -3.64 14.69 6.36
C GLY A 9 -2.16 14.53 6.08
N THR A 10 -1.45 13.70 6.86
CA THR A 10 -0.02 13.46 6.63
C THR A 10 0.17 12.73 5.31
N VAL A 11 1.06 13.24 4.47
CA VAL A 11 1.54 12.55 3.28
C VAL A 11 2.62 11.58 3.73
N ILE A 12 2.33 10.28 3.65
CA ILE A 12 3.23 9.22 4.13
C ILE A 12 4.33 9.00 3.11
N TYR A 13 3.95 8.85 1.84
CA TYR A 13 4.87 8.78 0.70
C TYR A 13 4.31 9.57 -0.47
N GLU A 14 5.15 10.39 -1.08
CA GLU A 14 4.88 10.98 -2.39
C GLU A 14 5.34 10.02 -3.49
N SER A 15 4.73 10.10 -4.66
CA SER A 15 5.19 9.36 -5.83
C SER A 15 6.64 9.74 -6.15
N GLY A 16 7.50 8.74 -6.33
CA GLY A 16 8.92 8.91 -6.56
C GLY A 16 9.78 8.97 -5.30
N GLN A 17 9.16 9.06 -4.13
CA GLN A 17 9.90 9.09 -2.87
C GLN A 17 10.47 7.70 -2.55
N LYS A 18 11.69 7.68 -2.02
CA LYS A 18 12.34 6.44 -1.58
C LYS A 18 11.55 5.79 -0.45
N LEU A 19 11.34 4.48 -0.57
CA LEU A 19 10.63 3.70 0.44
C LEU A 19 11.55 3.43 1.63
N ASN A 20 11.22 3.99 2.78
CA ASN A 20 12.02 3.87 4.01
C ASN A 20 11.54 2.75 4.94
N GLY A 21 10.39 2.14 4.66
CA GLY A 21 9.82 1.08 5.45
C GLY A 21 8.41 0.79 5.00
N LEU A 22 7.88 -0.30 5.48
CA LEU A 22 6.48 -0.67 5.31
C LEU A 22 5.75 -0.39 6.62
N MET A 23 4.46 -0.12 6.55
CA MET A 23 3.65 0.17 7.73
C MET A 23 2.34 -0.59 7.65
N MET A 24 2.07 -1.43 8.65
CA MET A 24 0.76 -2.07 8.76
C MET A 24 -0.18 -1.16 9.54
N ILE A 25 -1.35 -0.90 8.97
CA ILE A 25 -2.39 -0.11 9.62
C ILE A 25 -3.07 -0.98 10.67
N MET A 26 -3.02 -0.52 11.91
CA MET A 26 -3.74 -1.17 13.01
C MET A 26 -5.09 -0.50 13.25
N ARG A 27 -5.20 0.80 12.93
CA ARG A 27 -6.42 1.59 13.08
C ARG A 27 -6.39 2.79 12.15
N GLY A 28 -7.53 3.14 11.57
CA GLY A 28 -7.68 4.29 10.70
C GLY A 28 -7.67 3.91 9.22
N THR A 29 -7.75 4.92 8.38
CA THR A 29 -7.84 4.76 6.92
C THR A 29 -6.80 5.63 6.23
N ALA A 30 -6.11 5.06 5.24
CA ALA A 30 -5.22 5.80 4.35
C ALA A 30 -5.74 5.72 2.91
N VAL A 31 -5.34 6.65 2.06
CA VAL A 31 -5.70 6.66 0.63
C VAL A 31 -4.44 6.50 -0.20
N VAL A 32 -4.51 5.60 -1.16
CA VAL A 32 -3.47 5.38 -2.18
C VAL A 32 -3.98 6.03 -3.46
N SER A 33 -3.21 6.98 -4.01
CA SER A 33 -3.54 7.66 -5.26
C SER A 33 -2.49 7.37 -6.32
N PHE A 34 -2.95 7.22 -7.55
CA PHE A 34 -2.09 6.95 -8.71
C PHE A 34 -2.75 7.55 -9.96
N GLU A 35 -2.06 7.52 -11.08
CA GLU A 35 -2.65 7.96 -12.35
C GLU A 35 -3.78 7.01 -12.73
N GLY A 36 -4.98 7.51 -12.80
CA GLY A 36 -6.18 6.74 -13.15
C GLY A 36 -7.11 6.44 -12.00
N GLY A 37 -6.71 6.70 -10.74
CA GLY A 37 -7.63 6.46 -9.64
C GLY A 37 -7.01 6.46 -8.25
N SER A 38 -7.79 5.97 -7.31
CA SER A 38 -7.36 5.82 -5.92
C SER A 38 -8.13 4.68 -5.26
N TYR A 39 -7.58 4.16 -4.17
CA TYR A 39 -8.29 3.21 -3.32
C TYR A 39 -7.91 3.45 -1.86
N GLU A 40 -8.68 2.88 -0.95
CA GLU A 40 -8.46 3.04 0.48
C GLU A 40 -7.76 1.83 1.08
N LEU A 41 -6.93 2.10 2.08
CA LEU A 41 -6.32 1.08 2.95
C LEU A 41 -6.96 1.17 4.33
N HIS A 42 -7.24 0.01 4.90
CA HIS A 42 -7.88 -0.11 6.21
C HIS A 42 -7.03 -0.95 7.15
N SER A 43 -7.52 -1.18 8.35
CA SER A 43 -6.86 -2.04 9.34
C SER A 43 -6.47 -3.39 8.73
N GLY A 44 -5.23 -3.79 8.91
CA GLY A 44 -4.65 -4.99 8.33
C GLY A 44 -3.93 -4.78 7.01
N ASP A 45 -4.12 -3.63 6.36
CA ASP A 45 -3.43 -3.31 5.11
C ASP A 45 -2.03 -2.76 5.38
N VAL A 46 -1.13 -2.98 4.43
CA VAL A 46 0.28 -2.58 4.52
C VAL A 46 0.57 -1.48 3.52
N ILE A 47 1.01 -0.34 4.03
CA ILE A 47 1.40 0.83 3.23
C ILE A 47 2.75 0.56 2.58
N GLY A 48 2.84 0.78 1.27
CA GLY A 48 4.07 0.64 0.50
C GLY A 48 4.31 -0.76 -0.06
N LEU A 49 3.47 -1.73 0.24
CA LEU A 49 3.68 -3.12 -0.14
C LEU A 49 3.78 -3.34 -1.66
N PRO A 50 2.91 -2.74 -2.50
CA PRO A 50 3.04 -2.90 -3.95
C PRO A 50 4.32 -2.31 -4.53
N ASP A 51 4.96 -1.39 -3.81
CA ASP A 51 6.17 -0.70 -4.25
C ASP A 51 7.45 -1.36 -3.75
N LEU A 52 7.35 -2.45 -3.00
CA LEU A 52 8.48 -3.08 -2.33
C LEU A 52 9.62 -3.46 -3.28
N ILE A 53 9.29 -3.97 -4.46
CA ILE A 53 10.29 -4.44 -5.44
C ILE A 53 11.11 -3.27 -6.01
N HIS A 54 10.47 -2.13 -6.20
CA HIS A 54 11.10 -0.96 -6.82
C HIS A 54 11.83 -0.05 -5.83
N LYS A 55 11.62 -0.23 -4.53
CA LYS A 55 12.22 0.57 -3.46
C LYS A 55 11.85 2.05 -3.49
N GLU A 56 10.97 2.44 -4.39
CA GLU A 56 10.42 3.79 -4.50
C GLU A 56 8.91 3.70 -4.54
N ALA A 57 8.24 4.65 -3.91
CA ALA A 57 6.80 4.73 -3.98
C ALA A 57 6.37 5.18 -5.39
N ASN A 58 5.63 4.34 -6.11
CA ASN A 58 5.01 4.73 -7.38
C ASN A 58 3.69 5.43 -7.14
N PHE A 59 3.15 5.31 -5.95
CA PHE A 59 1.86 5.84 -5.54
C PHE A 59 2.04 6.86 -4.42
N ARG A 60 1.04 7.72 -4.29
CA ARG A 60 0.96 8.66 -3.19
C ARG A 60 0.10 8.07 -2.08
N TYR A 61 0.61 8.07 -0.85
CA TYR A 61 -0.08 7.53 0.33
C TYR A 61 -0.34 8.67 1.32
N VAL A 62 -1.61 8.87 1.67
CA VAL A 62 -2.04 9.95 2.57
C VAL A 62 -2.92 9.38 3.68
N ALA A 63 -2.71 9.83 4.91
CA ALA A 63 -3.57 9.48 6.03
C ALA A 63 -4.91 10.23 5.89
N LYS A 64 -5.99 9.51 5.64
CA LYS A 64 -7.35 10.06 5.56
C LYS A 64 -7.92 10.34 6.95
N GLU A 65 -7.49 9.55 7.93
CA GLU A 65 -7.82 9.67 9.34
C GLU A 65 -6.53 9.55 10.14
N ASN A 66 -6.59 9.79 11.44
CA ASN A 66 -5.45 9.46 12.30
C ASN A 66 -5.20 7.96 12.25
N LEU A 67 -3.96 7.56 12.00
CA LEU A 67 -3.58 6.17 11.89
C LEU A 67 -2.80 5.72 13.11
N ALA A 68 -3.00 4.47 13.51
CA ALA A 68 -2.07 3.73 14.36
C ALA A 68 -1.41 2.68 13.48
N VAL A 69 -0.09 2.68 13.38
CA VAL A 69 0.67 1.80 12.49
C VAL A 69 1.79 1.08 13.24
N VAL A 70 2.20 -0.06 12.68
CA VAL A 70 3.41 -0.79 13.10
C VAL A 70 4.37 -0.78 11.92
N ASP A 71 5.62 -0.40 12.17
CA ASP A 71 6.66 -0.32 11.15
C ASP A 71 7.30 -1.67 10.90
N TYR A 72 7.60 -1.95 9.63
CA TYR A 72 8.33 -3.15 9.17
C TYR A 72 9.44 -2.72 8.21
N PRO A 73 10.51 -3.52 8.12
CA PRO A 73 11.59 -3.19 7.18
C PRO A 73 11.11 -3.28 5.73
N SER A 74 11.64 -2.40 4.87
CA SER A 74 11.40 -2.44 3.42
C SER A 74 12.51 -3.17 2.67
N LYS A 75 13.63 -3.45 3.32
CA LYS A 75 14.72 -4.23 2.74
C LYS A 75 14.31 -5.71 2.71
N VAL A 76 14.32 -6.30 1.50
CA VAL A 76 13.81 -7.65 1.29
C VAL A 76 14.51 -8.69 2.17
N SER A 77 15.84 -8.58 2.34
CA SER A 77 16.60 -9.52 3.18
C SER A 77 16.19 -9.47 4.65
N GLU A 78 15.94 -8.26 5.17
CA GLU A 78 15.49 -8.06 6.55
C GLU A 78 14.04 -8.52 6.74
N LEU A 79 13.20 -8.26 5.73
CA LEU A 79 11.80 -8.68 5.75
C LEU A 79 11.69 -10.22 5.72
N LYS A 80 12.50 -10.89 4.92
CA LYS A 80 12.56 -12.37 4.88
C LYS A 80 12.95 -12.93 6.24
N LYS A 81 13.95 -12.33 6.88
CA LYS A 81 14.39 -12.74 8.21
C LYS A 81 13.26 -12.57 9.23
N PHE A 82 12.56 -11.44 9.18
CA PHE A 82 11.42 -11.15 10.03
C PHE A 82 10.33 -12.22 9.86
N PHE A 83 10.00 -12.58 8.62
CA PHE A 83 8.96 -13.56 8.32
C PHE A 83 9.32 -14.96 8.82
N LYS A 84 10.60 -15.33 8.84
CA LYS A 84 11.03 -16.60 9.41
C LYS A 84 10.77 -16.66 10.91
N GLU A 85 10.95 -15.55 11.59
CA GLU A 85 10.75 -15.44 13.04
C GLU A 85 9.29 -15.25 13.43
N HIS A 86 8.49 -14.66 12.53
CA HIS A 86 7.09 -14.27 12.77
C HIS A 86 6.20 -14.70 11.61
N GLY A 87 6.10 -16.01 11.40
CA GLY A 87 5.36 -16.56 10.26
C GLY A 87 3.90 -16.18 10.18
N GLU A 88 3.26 -15.88 11.32
CA GLU A 88 1.86 -15.45 11.38
C GLU A 88 1.62 -14.11 10.68
N VAL A 89 2.64 -13.27 10.60
CA VAL A 89 2.53 -11.94 9.95
C VAL A 89 2.44 -12.06 8.42
N VAL A 90 3.01 -13.12 7.85
CA VAL A 90 3.02 -13.36 6.41
C VAL A 90 1.60 -13.34 5.82
N ARG A 91 0.64 -13.92 6.54
CA ARG A 91 -0.77 -13.98 6.09
C ARG A 91 -1.36 -12.60 5.90
N TYR A 92 -1.08 -11.67 6.81
CA TYR A 92 -1.57 -10.29 6.73
C TYR A 92 -0.98 -9.57 5.52
N PHE A 93 0.32 -9.76 5.27
CA PHE A 93 0.99 -9.19 4.12
C PHE A 93 0.42 -9.73 2.81
N GLN A 94 0.23 -11.06 2.72
CA GLN A 94 -0.35 -11.70 1.54
C GLN A 94 -1.76 -11.21 1.27
N SER A 95 -2.60 -11.15 2.30
CA SER A 95 -3.99 -10.68 2.17
C SER A 95 -4.04 -9.24 1.71
N SER A 96 -3.20 -8.37 2.27
CA SER A 96 -3.14 -6.97 1.88
C SER A 96 -2.66 -6.82 0.43
N LEU A 97 -1.65 -7.57 0.03
CA LEU A 97 -1.14 -7.54 -1.34
C LEU A 97 -2.23 -7.94 -2.34
N PHE A 98 -2.96 -9.02 -2.08
CA PHE A 98 -4.05 -9.46 -2.95
C PHE A 98 -5.16 -8.43 -3.05
N ARG A 99 -5.56 -7.82 -1.94
CA ARG A 99 -6.59 -6.77 -1.97
C ARG A 99 -6.15 -5.57 -2.79
N GLN A 100 -4.92 -5.12 -2.62
CA GLN A 100 -4.38 -3.97 -3.34
C GLN A 100 -4.21 -4.27 -4.84
N LEU A 101 -3.75 -5.47 -5.19
CA LEU A 101 -3.66 -5.90 -6.58
C LEU A 101 -5.04 -5.95 -7.24
N ASN A 102 -6.05 -6.43 -6.53
CA ASN A 102 -7.43 -6.44 -7.04
C ASN A 102 -7.93 -5.04 -7.32
N GLU A 103 -7.68 -4.09 -6.44
CA GLU A 103 -8.06 -2.69 -6.65
C GLU A 103 -7.39 -2.11 -7.90
N LEU A 104 -6.10 -2.37 -8.07
CA LEU A 104 -5.36 -1.91 -9.24
C LEU A 104 -5.87 -2.55 -10.53
N LEU A 105 -6.19 -3.84 -10.51
CA LEU A 105 -6.73 -4.56 -11.66
C LEU A 105 -8.11 -4.05 -12.06
N LEU A 106 -8.96 -3.72 -11.08
CA LEU A 106 -10.27 -3.14 -11.37
C LEU A 106 -10.15 -1.80 -12.10
N HIS A 107 -9.26 -0.94 -11.65
CA HIS A 107 -9.00 0.35 -12.31
C HIS A 107 -8.42 0.15 -13.71
N TYR A 108 -7.52 -0.80 -13.89
CA TYR A 108 -6.96 -1.13 -15.20
C TYR A 108 -8.04 -1.62 -16.17
N LYS A 109 -8.95 -2.48 -15.71
CA LYS A 109 -10.06 -3.00 -16.54
C LYS A 109 -11.02 -1.89 -16.95
N GLU A 110 -11.33 -0.95 -16.04
CA GLU A 110 -12.19 0.20 -16.34
C GLU A 110 -11.58 1.07 -17.44
N VAL A 111 -10.29 1.37 -17.32
CA VAL A 111 -9.57 2.16 -18.33
C VAL A 111 -9.51 1.43 -19.66
N GLN A 112 -9.25 0.13 -19.65
CA GLN A 112 -9.18 -0.68 -20.86
C GLN A 112 -10.53 -0.75 -21.57
N THR A 113 -11.60 -0.93 -20.82
CA THR A 113 -12.97 -0.95 -21.36
C THR A 113 -13.32 0.37 -22.02
N ALA A 114 -13.02 1.49 -21.38
CA ALA A 114 -13.26 2.82 -21.94
C ALA A 114 -12.47 3.05 -23.23
N SER A 115 -11.20 2.61 -23.25
CA SER A 115 -10.35 2.70 -24.44
C SER A 115 -10.90 1.85 -25.59
N ASP A 116 -11.35 0.63 -25.30
CA ASP A 116 -11.94 -0.26 -26.29
C ASP A 116 -13.22 0.31 -26.88
N MET A 117 -14.07 0.93 -26.04
CA MET A 117 -15.28 1.60 -26.48
C MET A 117 -14.98 2.76 -27.41
N MET A 118 -13.94 3.53 -27.14
CA MET A 118 -13.53 4.66 -27.95
C MET A 118 -12.97 4.24 -29.32
N GLN A 119 -12.33 3.07 -29.38
CA GLN A 119 -11.75 2.55 -30.63
C GLN A 119 -12.80 2.08 -31.62
N ASP A 120 -14.00 1.78 -31.16
CA ASP A 120 -15.12 1.34 -32.02
C ASP A 120 -15.78 2.50 -32.79
N TYR A 121 -15.36 3.70 -32.52
CA TYR A 121 -15.82 4.90 -33.21
C TYR A 121 -14.75 5.38 -34.20
#